data_f034ff645529fd52a7318468ded2dbc1
#
_entry.id   f034ff645529fd52a7318468ded2dbc1
#
_cell.length_a   1.000
_cell.length_b   1.000
_cell.length_c   1.000
_cell.angle_alpha   90.00
_cell.angle_beta   90.00
_cell.angle_gamma   90.00
#
_symmetry.space_group_name_H-M   'P 1'
#
loop_
_entity.id
_entity.type
_entity.pdbx_description
1 polymer ?
#
loop_
_entity_poly.entity_id
_entity_poly.type
_entity_poly.pdbx_seq_one_letter_code
_entity_poly.pdbx_strand_id
1 'polypeptide(L)'
;MTHEELMTLWKSEESIAHIKGWDFSHIGGRYEEEDNLPWDYEKIIRGVLRDEMKLLDYDTGGGEFLLSLGHPYENTSATEGFPPNVQLCREKLSPLGINLRECSDASHIPFADESFDIIINRHGDFDPPELHRLLKPGGLFITQQVGSDNDRELVEAVLPGTLKPFPHNDLPEQKKAFEDAGGFVVDIPGYEQPMELIMVKGL
;
A
#
# COMPACT_ATOMS: atom_id res chain seq x y z
N MET A 1 -22.19 -28.27 15.94
CA MET A 1 -20.97 -27.66 16.55
C MET A 1 -21.40 -26.86 17.75
N THR A 2 -20.88 -27.17 18.91
CA THR A 2 -21.13 -26.41 20.15
C THR A 2 -20.36 -25.08 20.13
N HIS A 3 -20.70 -24.16 21.05
CA HIS A 3 -19.96 -22.90 21.20
C HIS A 3 -18.48 -23.16 21.55
N GLU A 4 -18.19 -24.15 22.37
CA GLU A 4 -16.82 -24.52 22.77
C GLU A 4 -16.01 -25.09 21.61
N GLU A 5 -16.62 -25.95 20.78
CA GLU A 5 -16.00 -26.47 19.56
C GLU A 5 -15.70 -25.33 18.55
N LEU A 6 -16.62 -24.37 18.40
CA LEU A 6 -16.45 -23.22 17.54
C LEU A 6 -15.31 -22.30 18.03
N MET A 7 -15.26 -22.00 19.32
CA MET A 7 -14.18 -21.18 19.92
C MET A 7 -12.82 -21.87 19.78
N THR A 8 -12.77 -23.18 19.92
CA THR A 8 -11.54 -23.96 19.73
C THR A 8 -11.07 -23.88 18.28
N LEU A 9 -11.98 -24.01 17.33
CA LEU A 9 -11.69 -23.86 15.91
C LEU A 9 -11.15 -22.46 15.59
N TRP A 10 -11.80 -21.39 16.06
CA TRP A 10 -11.36 -20.01 15.82
C TRP A 10 -9.96 -19.74 16.38
N LYS A 11 -9.67 -20.20 17.60
CA LYS A 11 -8.33 -20.08 18.19
C LYS A 11 -7.27 -20.86 17.41
N SER A 12 -7.64 -22.01 16.83
CA SER A 12 -6.76 -22.75 15.94
C SER A 12 -6.47 -21.96 14.65
N GLU A 13 -7.49 -21.39 14.02
CA GLU A 13 -7.32 -20.54 12.84
C GLU A 13 -6.47 -19.30 13.15
N GLU A 14 -6.74 -18.59 14.26
CA GLU A 14 -5.96 -17.44 14.71
C GLU A 14 -4.47 -17.78 14.88
N SER A 15 -4.16 -18.96 15.41
CA SER A 15 -2.77 -19.40 15.59
C SER A 15 -2.01 -19.65 14.28
N ILE A 16 -2.74 -19.90 13.19
CA ILE A 16 -2.18 -20.16 11.85
C ILE A 16 -2.11 -18.86 11.03
N ALA A 17 -3.01 -17.93 11.29
CA ALA A 17 -3.20 -16.70 10.51
C ALA A 17 -2.09 -15.62 10.71
N HIS A 18 -0.83 -16.06 10.86
CA HIS A 18 0.31 -15.15 10.92
C HIS A 18 0.80 -14.85 9.50
N ILE A 19 0.16 -13.87 8.87
CA ILE A 19 0.52 -13.43 7.51
C ILE A 19 1.91 -12.81 7.52
N LYS A 20 2.74 -13.21 6.56
CA LYS A 20 4.01 -12.55 6.22
C LYS A 20 3.92 -12.11 4.76
N GLY A 21 4.17 -10.84 4.51
CA GLY A 21 3.87 -10.27 3.21
C GLY A 21 2.36 -10.36 2.91
N TRP A 22 2.01 -10.71 1.69
CA TRP A 22 0.64 -10.93 1.22
C TRP A 22 0.33 -12.43 0.98
N ASP A 23 0.92 -13.32 1.78
CA ASP A 23 0.68 -14.77 1.65
C ASP A 23 -0.60 -15.17 2.38
N PHE A 24 -1.69 -15.33 1.62
CA PHE A 24 -2.99 -15.84 2.06
C PHE A 24 -3.20 -17.33 1.71
N SER A 25 -2.16 -18.04 1.37
CA SER A 25 -2.25 -19.45 0.91
C SER A 25 -2.97 -20.36 1.89
N HIS A 26 -2.91 -20.09 3.21
CA HIS A 26 -3.57 -20.89 4.24
C HIS A 26 -5.12 -20.86 4.17
N ILE A 27 -5.71 -19.85 3.53
CA ILE A 27 -7.15 -19.75 3.27
C ILE A 27 -7.50 -20.04 1.81
N GLY A 28 -6.54 -20.48 0.99
CA GLY A 28 -6.75 -20.78 -0.41
C GLY A 28 -7.95 -21.72 -0.64
N GLY A 29 -8.82 -21.36 -1.57
CA GLY A 29 -10.07 -22.07 -1.86
C GLY A 29 -11.20 -21.89 -0.84
N ARG A 30 -11.01 -21.01 0.16
CA ARG A 30 -12.03 -20.69 1.18
C ARG A 30 -12.72 -19.33 0.94
N TYR A 31 -12.28 -18.59 -0.05
CA TYR A 31 -12.85 -17.31 -0.49
C TYR A 31 -12.80 -17.21 -2.00
N GLU A 32 -13.63 -16.35 -2.52
CA GLU A 32 -13.62 -15.88 -3.92
C GLU A 32 -13.35 -14.38 -3.89
N GLU A 33 -12.49 -13.92 -4.78
CA GLU A 33 -12.15 -12.52 -4.95
C GLU A 33 -12.68 -12.01 -6.27
N GLU A 34 -13.38 -10.88 -6.27
CA GLU A 34 -13.80 -10.23 -7.50
C GLU A 34 -12.63 -9.45 -8.09
N ASP A 35 -12.23 -9.81 -9.31
CA ASP A 35 -11.20 -9.13 -10.09
C ASP A 35 -11.87 -8.21 -11.12
N ASN A 36 -12.69 -7.27 -10.64
CA ASN A 36 -13.48 -6.38 -11.48
C ASN A 36 -13.19 -4.89 -11.22
N LEU A 37 -12.03 -4.59 -10.62
CA LEU A 37 -11.61 -3.22 -10.43
C LEU A 37 -11.53 -2.52 -11.80
N PRO A 38 -12.07 -1.30 -11.90
CA PRO A 38 -12.09 -0.57 -13.16
C PRO A 38 -10.75 0.00 -13.59
N TRP A 39 -9.72 -0.19 -12.79
CA TRP A 39 -8.32 0.15 -13.08
C TRP A 39 -7.40 -1.05 -12.85
N ASP A 40 -6.24 -0.99 -13.46
CA ASP A 40 -5.14 -1.93 -13.27
C ASP A 40 -3.93 -1.13 -12.73
N TYR A 41 -3.69 -1.27 -11.43
CA TYR A 41 -2.64 -0.53 -10.72
C TYR A 41 -1.25 -0.79 -11.34
N GLU A 42 -0.94 -2.05 -11.64
CA GLU A 42 0.33 -2.42 -12.27
C GLU A 42 0.49 -1.79 -13.65
N LYS A 43 -0.56 -1.82 -14.46
CA LYS A 43 -0.54 -1.24 -15.81
C LYS A 43 -0.36 0.29 -15.78
N ILE A 44 -0.94 0.97 -14.79
CA ILE A 44 -0.75 2.42 -14.60
C ILE A 44 0.72 2.71 -14.29
N ILE A 45 1.32 2.00 -13.34
CA ILE A 45 2.73 2.17 -12.99
C ILE A 45 3.63 1.89 -14.20
N ARG A 46 3.43 0.78 -14.88
CA ARG A 46 4.20 0.42 -16.08
C ARG A 46 4.05 1.42 -17.22
N GLY A 47 2.92 2.12 -17.29
CA GLY A 47 2.66 3.16 -18.27
C GLY A 47 3.59 4.37 -18.14
N VAL A 48 4.05 4.66 -16.92
CA VAL A 48 4.86 5.85 -16.60
C VAL A 48 6.29 5.53 -16.16
N LEU A 49 6.54 4.36 -15.56
CA LEU A 49 7.85 3.93 -15.07
C LEU A 49 8.81 3.68 -16.24
N ARG A 50 10.06 4.17 -16.12
CA ARG A 50 11.17 3.96 -17.06
C ARG A 50 12.39 3.47 -16.29
N ASP A 51 13.25 2.68 -16.94
CA ASP A 51 14.39 2.01 -16.29
C ASP A 51 15.37 2.96 -15.60
N GLU A 52 15.52 4.18 -16.11
CA GLU A 52 16.41 5.21 -15.54
C GLU A 52 15.83 5.94 -14.32
N MET A 53 14.53 5.81 -14.05
CA MET A 53 13.86 6.49 -12.96
C MET A 53 14.20 5.86 -11.60
N LYS A 54 14.26 6.69 -10.55
CA LYS A 54 14.38 6.22 -9.16
C LYS A 54 13.01 5.92 -8.61
N LEU A 55 12.77 4.65 -8.30
CA LEU A 55 11.53 4.12 -7.74
C LEU A 55 11.67 3.87 -6.25
N LEU A 56 10.66 4.30 -5.47
CA LEU A 56 10.44 3.88 -4.10
C LEU A 56 9.12 3.11 -4.02
N ASP A 57 9.16 1.90 -3.49
CA ASP A 57 7.97 1.19 -3.01
C ASP A 57 7.87 1.41 -1.49
N TYR A 58 6.95 2.28 -1.10
CA TYR A 58 6.78 2.67 0.29
C TYR A 58 5.79 1.72 0.98
N ASP A 59 6.23 1.11 2.08
CA ASP A 59 5.51 0.07 2.82
C ASP A 59 5.24 -1.17 1.94
N THR A 60 6.33 -1.77 1.47
CA THR A 60 6.35 -2.77 0.38
C THR A 60 5.74 -4.13 0.74
N GLY A 61 5.45 -4.38 2.04
CA GLY A 61 4.99 -5.69 2.51
C GLY A 61 6.07 -6.76 2.36
N GLY A 62 5.84 -7.77 1.52
CA GLY A 62 6.84 -8.82 1.24
C GLY A 62 7.73 -8.55 0.04
N GLY A 63 7.51 -7.43 -0.66
CA GLY A 63 8.25 -7.06 -1.88
C GLY A 63 7.83 -7.80 -3.15
N GLU A 64 6.80 -8.65 -3.09
CA GLU A 64 6.36 -9.47 -4.24
C GLU A 64 5.91 -8.59 -5.41
N PHE A 65 5.11 -7.56 -5.11
CA PHE A 65 4.63 -6.64 -6.13
C PHE A 65 5.79 -5.81 -6.72
N LEU A 66 6.67 -5.29 -5.88
CA LEU A 66 7.85 -4.56 -6.33
C LEU A 66 8.71 -5.37 -7.30
N LEU A 67 8.97 -6.64 -6.95
CA LEU A 67 9.75 -7.54 -7.81
C LEU A 67 9.03 -7.87 -9.11
N SER A 68 7.69 -7.96 -9.11
CA SER A 68 6.91 -8.23 -10.32
C SER A 68 7.07 -7.13 -11.37
N LEU A 69 7.34 -5.89 -10.97
CA LEU A 69 7.55 -4.77 -11.89
C LEU A 69 8.78 -4.95 -12.79
N GLY A 70 9.79 -5.72 -12.33
CA GLY A 70 11.03 -5.96 -13.09
C GLY A 70 11.88 -4.72 -13.30
N HIS A 71 11.75 -3.71 -12.45
CA HIS A 71 12.53 -2.47 -12.52
C HIS A 71 13.99 -2.73 -12.15
N PRO A 72 14.99 -2.01 -12.75
CA PRO A 72 16.40 -2.18 -12.41
C PRO A 72 16.66 -1.99 -10.92
N TYR A 73 17.27 -2.98 -10.28
CA TYR A 73 17.43 -3.01 -8.82
C TYR A 73 18.26 -1.85 -8.26
N GLU A 74 19.26 -1.37 -9.02
CA GLU A 74 20.08 -0.20 -8.68
C GLU A 74 19.31 1.13 -8.69
N ASN A 75 18.13 1.13 -9.30
CA ASN A 75 17.20 2.26 -9.34
C ASN A 75 16.00 2.06 -8.43
N THR A 76 15.95 0.94 -7.66
CA THR A 76 14.85 0.55 -6.84
C THR A 76 15.17 0.70 -5.36
N SER A 77 14.25 1.31 -4.62
CA SER A 77 14.27 1.39 -3.17
C SER A 77 12.96 0.86 -2.59
N ALA A 78 13.00 0.42 -1.34
CA ALA A 78 11.83 -0.02 -0.60
C ALA A 78 11.91 0.39 0.86
N THR A 79 10.74 0.61 1.47
CA THR A 79 10.62 0.69 2.92
C THR A 79 9.67 -0.37 3.45
N GLU A 80 9.84 -0.72 4.72
CA GLU A 80 8.93 -1.61 5.44
C GLU A 80 9.07 -1.35 6.94
N GLY A 81 7.94 -1.30 7.67
CA GLY A 81 7.92 -1.01 9.10
C GLY A 81 7.47 -2.18 9.98
N PHE A 82 6.72 -3.15 9.44
CA PHE A 82 6.26 -4.30 10.21
C PHE A 82 7.39 -5.34 10.38
N PRO A 83 7.85 -5.64 11.63
CA PRO A 83 9.07 -6.42 11.84
C PRO A 83 9.13 -7.77 11.11
N PRO A 84 8.05 -8.57 11.01
CA PRO A 84 8.07 -9.82 10.24
C PRO A 84 8.34 -9.60 8.75
N ASN A 85 7.79 -8.53 8.15
CA ASN A 85 8.00 -8.18 6.75
C ASN A 85 9.39 -7.57 6.53
N VAL A 86 9.89 -6.77 7.48
CA VAL A 86 11.27 -6.25 7.43
C VAL A 86 12.28 -7.39 7.28
N GLN A 87 12.12 -8.46 8.08
CA GLN A 87 12.99 -9.62 7.96
C GLN A 87 12.85 -10.32 6.59
N LEU A 88 11.63 -10.49 6.12
CA LEU A 88 11.35 -11.06 4.81
C LEU A 88 11.98 -10.23 3.67
N CYS A 89 11.84 -8.91 3.72
CA CYS A 89 12.44 -7.99 2.76
C CYS A 89 13.98 -8.02 2.80
N ARG A 90 14.58 -8.11 3.99
CA ARG A 90 16.04 -8.29 4.12
C ARG A 90 16.54 -9.55 3.44
N GLU A 91 15.78 -10.63 3.52
CA GLU A 91 16.13 -11.91 2.90
C GLU A 91 15.89 -11.91 1.37
N LYS A 92 14.86 -11.23 0.89
CA LYS A 92 14.47 -11.25 -0.53
C LYS A 92 15.06 -10.08 -1.34
N LEU A 93 14.99 -8.84 -0.82
CA LEU A 93 15.29 -7.64 -1.60
C LEU A 93 16.75 -7.21 -1.47
N SER A 94 17.32 -7.27 -0.26
CA SER A 94 18.71 -6.80 -0.05
C SER A 94 19.76 -7.56 -0.85
N PRO A 95 19.68 -8.91 -1.04
CA PRO A 95 20.64 -9.63 -1.88
C PRO A 95 20.58 -9.26 -3.35
N LEU A 96 19.49 -8.67 -3.81
CA LEU A 96 19.32 -8.20 -5.20
C LEU A 96 19.92 -6.80 -5.41
N GLY A 97 20.34 -6.11 -4.34
CA GLY A 97 20.87 -4.75 -4.42
C GLY A 97 19.82 -3.65 -4.30
N ILE A 98 18.57 -3.99 -3.99
CA ILE A 98 17.51 -3.01 -3.72
C ILE A 98 17.82 -2.28 -2.40
N ASN A 99 17.71 -0.95 -2.42
CA ASN A 99 18.00 -0.10 -1.25
C ASN A 99 16.84 -0.14 -0.24
N LEU A 100 16.85 -1.15 0.62
CA LEU A 100 15.84 -1.34 1.66
C LEU A 100 16.14 -0.49 2.89
N ARG A 101 15.12 0.20 3.41
CA ARG A 101 15.16 0.93 4.68
C ARG A 101 14.01 0.48 5.57
N GLU A 102 14.30 0.28 6.86
CA GLU A 102 13.26 0.07 7.88
C GLU A 102 12.62 1.42 8.22
N CYS A 103 11.28 1.50 8.13
CA CYS A 103 10.53 2.72 8.38
C CYS A 103 9.12 2.37 8.83
N SER A 104 8.77 2.82 10.05
CA SER A 104 7.42 2.68 10.62
C SER A 104 6.74 4.02 10.88
N ASP A 105 7.33 5.13 10.42
CA ASP A 105 6.82 6.48 10.57
C ASP A 105 6.66 7.14 9.20
N ALA A 106 5.42 7.26 8.75
CA ALA A 106 5.09 7.84 7.46
C ALA A 106 5.51 9.31 7.32
N SER A 107 5.64 10.02 8.44
CA SER A 107 6.04 11.44 8.47
C SER A 107 7.55 11.65 8.40
N HIS A 108 8.34 10.57 8.46
CA HIS A 108 9.81 10.65 8.44
C HIS A 108 10.44 9.43 7.75
N ILE A 109 10.44 9.45 6.44
CA ILE A 109 10.99 8.37 5.62
C ILE A 109 12.50 8.59 5.42
N PRO A 110 13.39 7.60 5.69
CA PRO A 110 14.84 7.79 5.80
C PRO A 110 15.55 7.90 4.44
N PHE A 111 15.09 8.83 3.60
CA PHE A 111 15.71 9.22 2.33
C PHE A 111 15.87 10.73 2.25
N ALA A 112 16.79 11.19 1.41
CA ALA A 112 17.00 12.62 1.18
C ALA A 112 15.85 13.23 0.38
N ASP A 113 15.72 14.56 0.43
CA ASP A 113 14.79 15.32 -0.39
C ASP A 113 15.02 15.04 -1.88
N GLU A 114 13.97 15.12 -2.69
CA GLU A 114 14.00 15.00 -4.14
C GLU A 114 14.77 13.75 -4.65
N SER A 115 14.59 12.62 -3.95
CA SER A 115 15.31 11.39 -4.26
C SER A 115 14.63 10.54 -5.34
N PHE A 116 13.31 10.67 -5.52
CA PHE A 116 12.54 9.74 -6.32
C PHE A 116 11.78 10.40 -7.47
N ASP A 117 11.79 9.72 -8.62
CA ASP A 117 10.97 10.08 -9.77
C ASP A 117 9.55 9.52 -9.62
N ILE A 118 9.44 8.31 -9.03
CA ILE A 118 8.17 7.66 -8.75
C ILE A 118 8.20 7.07 -7.33
N ILE A 119 7.14 7.31 -6.58
CA ILE A 119 6.85 6.61 -5.33
C ILE A 119 5.54 5.85 -5.51
N ILE A 120 5.54 4.58 -5.15
CA ILE A 120 4.35 3.73 -5.16
C ILE A 120 4.02 3.28 -3.74
N ASN A 121 2.72 3.09 -3.46
CA ASN A 121 2.24 2.56 -2.19
C ASN A 121 0.90 1.86 -2.42
N ARG A 122 0.68 0.75 -1.74
CA ARG A 122 -0.58 0.02 -1.80
C ARG A 122 -1.01 -0.42 -0.41
N HIS A 123 -2.15 0.14 0.05
CA HIS A 123 -2.77 -0.15 1.34
C HIS A 123 -1.97 0.27 2.58
N GLY A 124 -0.83 0.91 2.43
CA GLY A 124 -0.04 1.46 3.53
C GLY A 124 -0.45 2.90 3.88
N ASP A 125 -0.16 3.33 5.10
CA ASP A 125 -0.31 4.72 5.53
C ASP A 125 0.72 5.62 4.84
N PHE A 126 0.43 6.91 4.70
CA PHE A 126 1.36 7.88 4.10
C PHE A 126 1.10 9.30 4.60
N ASP A 127 2.12 10.15 4.50
CA ASP A 127 2.08 11.57 4.85
C ASP A 127 2.35 12.43 3.60
N PRO A 128 1.35 13.19 3.08
CA PRO A 128 1.51 13.98 1.87
C PRO A 128 2.67 14.98 1.89
N PRO A 129 2.95 15.74 2.97
CA PRO A 129 4.13 16.59 3.07
C PRO A 129 5.44 15.83 2.90
N GLU A 130 5.56 14.64 3.50
CA GLU A 130 6.76 13.82 3.42
C GLU A 130 6.95 13.24 2.01
N LEU A 131 5.88 12.77 1.38
CA LEU A 131 5.91 12.34 -0.01
C LEU A 131 6.34 13.46 -0.96
N HIS A 132 5.80 14.68 -0.75
CA HIS A 132 6.20 15.85 -1.52
C HIS A 132 7.69 16.17 -1.34
N ARG A 133 8.24 16.05 -0.12
CA ARG A 133 9.68 16.23 0.15
C ARG A 133 10.54 15.24 -0.62
N LEU A 134 10.11 13.99 -0.68
CA LEU A 134 10.87 12.90 -1.32
C LEU A 134 10.82 12.91 -2.83
N LEU A 135 9.74 13.41 -3.42
CA LEU A 135 9.57 13.47 -4.87
C LEU A 135 10.46 14.57 -5.48
N LYS A 136 11.09 14.25 -6.59
CA LYS A 136 11.72 15.24 -7.45
C LYS A 136 10.67 16.15 -8.08
N PRO A 137 11.03 17.37 -8.51
CA PRO A 137 10.14 18.20 -9.31
C PRO A 137 9.61 17.42 -10.53
N GLY A 138 8.28 17.34 -10.65
CA GLY A 138 7.60 16.55 -11.67
C GLY A 138 7.51 15.05 -11.38
N GLY A 139 7.95 14.59 -10.22
CA GLY A 139 7.81 13.20 -9.77
C GLY A 139 6.35 12.82 -9.49
N LEU A 140 6.07 11.53 -9.46
CA LEU A 140 4.73 10.98 -9.28
C LEU A 140 4.64 10.13 -8.01
N PHE A 141 3.56 10.32 -7.25
CA PHE A 141 3.11 9.36 -6.26
C PHE A 141 1.88 8.63 -6.81
N ILE A 142 1.92 7.30 -6.78
CA ILE A 142 0.84 6.45 -7.27
C ILE A 142 0.45 5.52 -6.14
N THR A 143 -0.81 5.60 -5.69
CA THR A 143 -1.30 4.75 -4.61
C THR A 143 -2.65 4.13 -4.94
N GLN A 144 -2.89 2.95 -4.37
CA GLN A 144 -4.18 2.29 -4.31
C GLN A 144 -4.50 2.06 -2.85
N GLN A 145 -5.64 2.58 -2.40
CA GLN A 145 -6.03 2.57 -0.99
C GLN A 145 -7.39 1.91 -0.80
N VAL A 146 -7.64 1.50 0.43
CA VAL A 146 -8.94 1.00 0.87
C VAL A 146 -9.72 2.18 1.43
N GLY A 147 -10.92 2.43 0.91
CA GLY A 147 -11.75 3.54 1.35
C GLY A 147 -12.25 3.41 2.80
N SER A 148 -12.65 4.52 3.41
CA SER A 148 -13.09 4.60 4.81
C SER A 148 -14.30 3.70 5.14
N ASP A 149 -15.08 3.31 4.13
CA ASP A 149 -16.26 2.46 4.25
C ASP A 149 -16.01 0.98 3.91
N ASN A 150 -14.75 0.57 3.73
CA ASN A 150 -14.42 -0.83 3.46
C ASN A 150 -14.98 -1.76 4.53
N ASP A 151 -15.66 -2.82 4.10
CA ASP A 151 -16.30 -3.83 4.96
C ASP A 151 -17.27 -3.26 6.00
N ARG A 152 -17.74 -2.02 5.84
CA ARG A 152 -18.55 -1.32 6.84
C ARG A 152 -19.82 -2.08 7.20
N GLU A 153 -20.50 -2.65 6.23
CA GLU A 153 -21.74 -3.43 6.43
C GLU A 153 -21.47 -4.68 7.28
N LEU A 154 -20.35 -5.37 7.02
CA LEU A 154 -19.94 -6.53 7.81
C LEU A 154 -19.56 -6.13 9.24
N VAL A 155 -18.80 -5.06 9.41
CA VAL A 155 -18.40 -4.53 10.72
C VAL A 155 -19.65 -4.14 11.53
N GLU A 156 -20.60 -3.40 10.96
CA GLU A 156 -21.83 -3.01 11.62
C GLU A 156 -22.73 -4.21 11.99
N ALA A 157 -22.73 -5.26 11.16
CA ALA A 157 -23.49 -6.47 11.46
C ALA A 157 -22.92 -7.25 12.64
N VAL A 158 -21.60 -7.23 12.85
CA VAL A 158 -20.91 -8.02 13.90
C VAL A 158 -20.63 -7.17 15.15
N LEU A 159 -20.25 -5.91 14.98
CA LEU A 159 -19.87 -4.97 16.04
C LEU A 159 -20.57 -3.61 15.83
N PRO A 160 -21.88 -3.52 16.08
CA PRO A 160 -22.65 -2.30 15.85
C PRO A 160 -22.08 -1.10 16.61
N GLY A 161 -21.96 0.05 15.92
CA GLY A 161 -21.48 1.30 16.51
C GLY A 161 -19.97 1.40 16.66
N THR A 162 -19.20 0.48 16.07
CA THR A 162 -17.73 0.58 16.00
C THR A 162 -17.33 1.77 15.11
N LEU A 163 -16.39 2.58 15.60
CA LEU A 163 -15.86 3.69 14.84
C LEU A 163 -15.04 3.19 13.63
N LYS A 164 -15.06 3.96 12.56
CA LYS A 164 -14.19 3.70 11.40
C LYS A 164 -12.72 3.83 11.83
N PRO A 165 -11.85 2.86 11.54
CA PRO A 165 -10.42 2.95 11.91
C PRO A 165 -9.70 4.07 11.16
N PHE A 166 -10.09 4.34 9.91
CA PHE A 166 -9.50 5.36 9.04
C PHE A 166 -10.60 6.25 8.45
N PRO A 167 -11.25 7.12 9.26
CA PRO A 167 -12.43 7.89 8.83
C PRO A 167 -12.12 8.91 7.73
N HIS A 168 -10.86 9.33 7.60
CA HIS A 168 -10.39 10.30 6.62
C HIS A 168 -9.77 9.66 5.36
N ASN A 169 -9.85 8.33 5.23
CA ASN A 169 -9.32 7.64 4.06
C ASN A 169 -10.37 7.57 2.96
N ASP A 170 -10.76 8.73 2.46
CA ASP A 170 -11.61 8.87 1.29
C ASP A 170 -11.01 9.84 0.28
N LEU A 171 -11.42 9.72 -0.99
CA LEU A 171 -10.80 10.45 -2.09
C LEU A 171 -10.84 11.97 -1.92
N PRO A 172 -11.98 12.61 -1.55
CA PRO A 172 -12.02 14.05 -1.38
C PRO A 172 -11.06 14.58 -0.32
N GLU A 173 -10.95 13.89 0.83
CA GLU A 173 -10.06 14.31 1.92
C GLU A 173 -8.59 14.09 1.55
N GLN A 174 -8.26 12.96 0.95
CA GLN A 174 -6.91 12.68 0.48
C GLN A 174 -6.48 13.65 -0.62
N LYS A 175 -7.35 13.93 -1.60
CA LYS A 175 -7.10 14.93 -2.63
C LYS A 175 -6.75 16.30 -2.03
N LYS A 176 -7.58 16.75 -1.06
CA LYS A 176 -7.31 18.00 -0.36
C LYS A 176 -5.97 17.97 0.39
N ALA A 177 -5.63 16.88 1.06
CA ALA A 177 -4.38 16.76 1.80
C ALA A 177 -3.15 16.89 0.87
N PHE A 178 -3.21 16.29 -0.33
CA PHE A 178 -2.14 16.44 -1.33
C PHE A 178 -2.07 17.84 -1.92
N GLU A 179 -3.21 18.49 -2.20
CA GLU A 179 -3.26 19.87 -2.68
C GLU A 179 -2.69 20.84 -1.61
N ASP A 180 -3.05 20.65 -0.35
CA ASP A 180 -2.53 21.44 0.78
C ASP A 180 -1.01 21.24 0.97
N ALA A 181 -0.46 20.09 0.61
CA ALA A 181 0.97 19.79 0.61
C ALA A 181 1.72 20.34 -0.62
N GLY A 182 1.03 21.00 -1.55
CA GLY A 182 1.62 21.59 -2.76
C GLY A 182 1.69 20.62 -3.96
N GLY A 183 1.02 19.49 -3.91
CA GLY A 183 0.89 18.55 -5.02
C GLY A 183 -0.30 18.84 -5.93
N PHE A 184 -0.34 18.16 -7.07
CA PHE A 184 -1.54 18.09 -7.93
C PHE A 184 -2.08 16.68 -7.90
N VAL A 185 -3.39 16.55 -7.74
CA VAL A 185 -4.06 15.26 -7.88
C VAL A 185 -4.56 15.10 -9.30
N VAL A 186 -4.15 14.01 -9.94
CA VAL A 186 -4.66 13.61 -11.24
C VAL A 186 -5.69 12.52 -11.02
N ASP A 187 -6.97 12.88 -11.12
CA ASP A 187 -8.07 11.91 -11.02
C ASP A 187 -8.05 10.94 -12.21
N ILE A 188 -8.29 9.68 -11.95
CA ILE A 188 -8.69 8.74 -12.99
C ILE A 188 -10.22 8.82 -13.09
N PRO A 189 -10.78 9.35 -14.20
CA PRO A 189 -12.22 9.58 -14.28
C PRO A 189 -13.03 8.28 -14.21
N GLY A 190 -14.11 8.29 -13.44
CA GLY A 190 -15.17 7.30 -13.58
C GLY A 190 -15.33 6.31 -12.43
N TYR A 191 -14.74 6.56 -11.25
CA TYR A 191 -14.75 5.56 -10.16
C TYR A 191 -15.32 6.10 -8.85
N GLU A 192 -16.54 5.63 -8.52
CA GLU A 192 -17.15 5.71 -7.19
C GLU A 192 -17.15 4.29 -6.58
N GLN A 193 -15.99 3.76 -6.23
CA GLN A 193 -15.87 2.44 -5.60
C GLN A 193 -15.03 2.54 -4.31
N PRO A 194 -15.18 1.60 -3.36
CA PRO A 194 -14.51 1.66 -2.05
C PRO A 194 -12.98 1.56 -2.08
N MET A 195 -12.39 1.25 -3.23
CA MET A 195 -10.93 1.29 -3.43
C MET A 195 -10.59 2.39 -4.43
N GLU A 196 -9.81 3.37 -4.00
CA GLU A 196 -9.55 4.59 -4.75
C GLU A 196 -8.08 4.69 -5.16
N LEU A 197 -7.83 5.12 -6.39
CA LEU A 197 -6.50 5.36 -6.91
C LEU A 197 -6.22 6.87 -6.89
N ILE A 198 -5.19 7.26 -6.17
CA ILE A 198 -4.72 8.65 -6.15
C ILE A 198 -3.36 8.71 -6.84
N MET A 199 -3.24 9.59 -7.82
CA MET A 199 -1.98 9.89 -8.47
C MET A 199 -1.63 11.35 -8.22
N VAL A 200 -0.50 11.60 -7.57
CA VAL A 200 -0.04 12.96 -7.25
C VAL A 200 1.20 13.25 -8.06
N LYS A 201 1.22 14.40 -8.71
CA LYS A 201 2.39 14.91 -9.37
C LYS A 201 3.04 15.95 -8.45
N GLY A 202 4.23 15.65 -7.95
CA GLY A 202 5.05 16.61 -7.21
C GLY A 202 5.52 17.77 -8.10
N LEU A 203 5.57 18.97 -7.54
CA LEU A 203 6.07 20.20 -8.20
C LEU A 203 7.59 20.30 -8.07
#